data_2c6aed70aa1a917600e38dc9574453d2
#
_entry.id   2c6aed70aa1a917600e38dc9574453d2
#
_cell.length_a   1.000
_cell.length_b   1.000
_cell.length_c   1.000
_cell.angle_alpha   90.00
_cell.angle_beta   90.00
_cell.angle_gamma   90.00
#
_symmetry.space_group_name_H-M   'P 1'
#
loop_
_entity.id
_entity.type
_entity.pdbx_description
1 polymer ?
#
loop_
_entity_poly.entity_id
_entity_poly.type
_entity_poly.pdbx_seq_one_letter_code
_entity_poly.pdbx_strand_id
1 'polypeptide(L)'
;ADFDWRFNPKLPRAACFELHTLKFIAQGTNALIVGKPGTGKSHTAKAVAYQATLQGLHARYVEADTALAQYALASAQEQAALVKAWSEPDLLVLDDLFLARRIPEPAAELLQAVVHRRYKLRRAIIITSNRVVTDWGKYLKDVTMATTILDRLMHRCSMLEFEGKSYRLKEAAARLAIQADGS
;
A
#
# COMPACT_ATOMS: atom_id res chain seq x y z
N ALA A 1 -1.63 -7.88 -17.95
CA ALA A 1 -3.07 -7.86 -18.23
C ALA A 1 -3.56 -6.42 -18.13
N ASP A 2 -4.23 -5.95 -19.17
CA ASP A 2 -4.72 -4.58 -19.22
C ASP A 2 -5.82 -4.36 -18.17
N PHE A 3 -5.67 -3.29 -17.41
CA PHE A 3 -6.63 -2.91 -16.39
C PHE A 3 -7.89 -2.34 -17.05
N ASP A 4 -9.04 -2.99 -16.85
CA ASP A 4 -10.32 -2.58 -17.46
C ASP A 4 -10.95 -1.40 -16.72
N TRP A 5 -10.58 -0.20 -17.09
CA TRP A 5 -11.11 1.05 -16.53
C TRP A 5 -12.61 1.25 -16.73
N ARG A 6 -13.20 0.59 -17.71
CA ARG A 6 -14.65 0.71 -18.01
C ARG A 6 -15.51 -0.01 -16.99
N PHE A 7 -14.94 -1.04 -16.34
CA PHE A 7 -15.66 -1.79 -15.32
C PHE A 7 -15.97 -0.95 -14.07
N ASN A 8 -15.05 -0.08 -13.67
CA ASN A 8 -15.19 0.85 -12.54
C ASN A 8 -14.88 2.28 -12.98
N PRO A 9 -15.85 2.98 -13.60
CA PRO A 9 -15.60 4.32 -14.16
C PRO A 9 -15.34 5.40 -13.11
N LYS A 10 -15.67 5.14 -11.83
CA LYS A 10 -15.42 6.05 -10.69
C LYS A 10 -13.99 5.96 -10.14
N LEU A 11 -13.15 5.05 -10.64
CA LEU A 11 -11.77 4.99 -10.21
C LEU A 11 -11.01 6.27 -10.58
N PRO A 12 -10.06 6.73 -9.74
CA PRO A 12 -9.31 7.97 -9.96
C PRO A 12 -8.24 7.76 -11.05
N ARG A 13 -8.67 7.57 -12.28
CA ARG A 13 -7.81 7.22 -13.43
C ARG A 13 -6.66 8.21 -13.63
N ALA A 14 -6.95 9.52 -13.59
CA ALA A 14 -5.93 10.55 -13.77
C ALA A 14 -4.84 10.48 -12.70
N ALA A 15 -5.24 10.29 -11.43
CA ALA A 15 -4.30 10.14 -10.31
C ALA A 15 -3.46 8.85 -10.44
N CYS A 16 -4.05 7.74 -10.92
CA CYS A 16 -3.30 6.52 -11.19
C CYS A 16 -2.26 6.72 -12.29
N PHE A 17 -2.59 7.41 -13.39
CA PHE A 17 -1.64 7.74 -14.43
C PHE A 17 -0.55 8.70 -13.94
N GLU A 18 -0.87 9.66 -13.08
CA GLU A 18 0.11 10.54 -12.48
C GLU A 18 1.14 9.75 -11.64
N LEU A 19 0.71 8.75 -10.86
CA LEU A 19 1.63 7.86 -10.15
C LEU A 19 2.59 7.12 -11.11
N HIS A 20 2.11 6.71 -12.28
CA HIS A 20 2.94 6.02 -13.28
C HIS A 20 4.00 6.91 -13.92
N THR A 21 3.89 8.24 -13.80
CA THR A 21 4.97 9.17 -14.22
C THR A 21 6.19 9.11 -13.31
N LEU A 22 6.06 8.53 -12.11
CA LEU A 22 7.08 8.41 -11.05
C LEU A 22 7.61 9.75 -10.51
N LYS A 23 7.06 10.89 -10.91
CA LYS A 23 7.47 12.21 -10.43
C LYS A 23 7.34 12.34 -8.92
N PHE A 24 6.33 11.68 -8.31
CA PHE A 24 6.10 11.69 -6.88
C PHE A 24 7.29 11.12 -6.09
N ILE A 25 8.05 10.17 -6.66
CA ILE A 25 9.24 9.58 -6.02
C ILE A 25 10.33 10.64 -5.88
N ALA A 26 10.65 11.37 -6.95
CA ALA A 26 11.64 12.45 -6.94
C ALA A 26 11.23 13.60 -6.00
N GLN A 27 9.93 13.84 -5.85
CA GLN A 27 9.37 14.87 -4.98
C GLN A 27 9.31 14.43 -3.50
N GLY A 28 9.52 13.15 -3.20
CA GLY A 28 9.34 12.59 -1.86
C GLY A 28 7.88 12.64 -1.38
N THR A 29 6.94 12.53 -2.32
CA THR A 29 5.50 12.52 -2.04
C THR A 29 5.01 11.09 -1.84
N ASN A 30 4.15 10.88 -0.85
CA ASN A 30 3.51 9.59 -0.58
C ASN A 30 2.22 9.43 -1.39
N ALA A 31 1.74 8.19 -1.49
CA ALA A 31 0.40 7.90 -2.01
C ALA A 31 -0.31 6.91 -1.09
N LEU A 32 -1.54 7.26 -0.71
CA LEU A 32 -2.44 6.36 0.01
C LEU A 32 -3.56 5.94 -0.94
N ILE A 33 -3.65 4.63 -1.18
CA ILE A 33 -4.67 4.03 -2.04
C ILE A 33 -5.63 3.25 -1.15
N VAL A 34 -6.80 3.81 -0.89
CA VAL A 34 -7.79 3.23 0.01
C VAL A 34 -9.05 2.85 -0.75
N GLY A 35 -9.79 1.88 -0.24
CA GLY A 35 -11.05 1.48 -0.85
C GLY A 35 -11.41 0.01 -0.66
N LYS A 36 -12.54 -0.39 -1.21
CA LYS A 36 -13.09 -1.74 -1.07
C LYS A 36 -12.16 -2.83 -1.62
N PRO A 37 -12.23 -4.06 -1.09
CA PRO A 37 -11.49 -5.19 -1.63
C PRO A 37 -11.80 -5.44 -3.13
N GLY A 38 -10.79 -5.87 -3.89
CA GLY A 38 -10.96 -6.27 -5.29
C GLY A 38 -11.12 -5.13 -6.29
N THR A 39 -10.93 -3.87 -5.89
CA THR A 39 -11.06 -2.69 -6.77
C THR A 39 -9.81 -2.35 -7.57
N GLY A 40 -8.70 -3.07 -7.37
CA GLY A 40 -7.46 -2.89 -8.13
C GLY A 40 -6.34 -2.11 -7.42
N LYS A 41 -6.47 -1.84 -6.11
CA LYS A 41 -5.45 -1.11 -5.34
C LYS A 41 -4.06 -1.74 -5.42
N SER A 42 -3.96 -3.02 -5.05
CA SER A 42 -2.70 -3.78 -5.10
C SER A 42 -2.15 -3.89 -6.52
N HIS A 43 -3.03 -4.06 -7.51
CA HIS A 43 -2.64 -4.09 -8.92
C HIS A 43 -1.95 -2.78 -9.33
N THR A 44 -2.57 -1.64 -8.99
CA THR A 44 -2.00 -0.31 -9.28
C THR A 44 -0.67 -0.10 -8.57
N ALA A 45 -0.57 -0.43 -7.28
CA ALA A 45 0.66 -0.29 -6.51
C ALA A 45 1.80 -1.15 -7.07
N LYS A 46 1.52 -2.41 -7.43
CA LYS A 46 2.48 -3.31 -8.08
C LYS A 46 2.94 -2.78 -9.44
N ALA A 47 2.02 -2.27 -10.25
CA ALA A 47 2.35 -1.73 -11.57
C ALA A 47 3.27 -0.50 -11.45
N VAL A 48 3.03 0.39 -10.49
CA VAL A 48 3.90 1.55 -10.22
C VAL A 48 5.28 1.10 -9.74
N ALA A 49 5.37 0.13 -8.82
CA ALA A 49 6.64 -0.41 -8.35
C ALA A 49 7.44 -1.05 -9.48
N TYR A 50 6.77 -1.81 -10.34
CA TYR A 50 7.38 -2.41 -11.52
C TYR A 50 7.91 -1.35 -12.50
N GLN A 51 7.11 -0.33 -12.78
CA GLN A 51 7.53 0.79 -13.62
C GLN A 51 8.75 1.52 -13.04
N ALA A 52 8.80 1.74 -11.72
CA ALA A 52 9.94 2.31 -11.05
C ALA A 52 11.22 1.48 -11.27
N THR A 53 11.11 0.16 -11.14
CA THR A 53 12.22 -0.77 -11.39
C THR A 53 12.71 -0.69 -12.85
N LEU A 54 11.80 -0.61 -13.82
CA LEU A 54 12.16 -0.46 -15.24
C LEU A 54 12.90 0.85 -15.52
N GLN A 55 12.68 1.88 -14.73
CA GLN A 55 13.39 3.16 -14.82
C GLN A 55 14.69 3.19 -13.99
N GLY A 56 15.11 2.06 -13.45
CA GLY A 56 16.35 1.92 -12.68
C GLY A 56 16.26 2.39 -11.23
N LEU A 57 15.05 2.66 -10.71
CA LEU A 57 14.84 3.00 -9.31
C LEU A 57 14.77 1.73 -8.45
N HIS A 58 15.26 1.82 -7.23
CA HIS A 58 15.13 0.73 -6.26
C HIS A 58 13.75 0.79 -5.60
N ALA A 59 12.87 -0.12 -6.01
CA ALA A 59 11.53 -0.27 -5.43
C ALA A 59 11.44 -1.55 -4.60
N ARG A 60 10.83 -1.44 -3.42
CA ARG A 60 10.54 -2.58 -2.54
C ARG A 60 9.05 -2.72 -2.34
N TYR A 61 8.51 -3.88 -2.68
CA TYR A 61 7.12 -4.25 -2.43
C TYR A 61 7.04 -5.20 -1.23
N VAL A 62 6.11 -4.93 -0.32
CA VAL A 62 5.90 -5.68 0.91
C VAL A 62 4.41 -5.90 1.13
N GLU A 63 4.01 -7.13 1.37
CA GLU A 63 2.69 -7.46 1.92
C GLU A 63 2.71 -7.10 3.41
N ALA A 64 2.08 -5.97 3.75
CA ALA A 64 2.30 -5.28 5.03
C ALA A 64 1.98 -6.16 6.24
N ASP A 65 0.79 -6.73 6.32
CA ASP A 65 0.36 -7.45 7.52
C ASP A 65 1.18 -8.72 7.77
N THR A 66 1.56 -9.45 6.71
CA THR A 66 2.44 -10.63 6.81
C THR A 66 3.82 -10.25 7.32
N ALA A 67 4.40 -9.21 6.75
CA ALA A 67 5.72 -8.74 7.13
C ALA A 67 5.75 -8.14 8.55
N LEU A 68 4.70 -7.45 8.95
CA LEU A 68 4.55 -6.91 10.30
C LEU A 68 4.42 -8.03 11.35
N ALA A 69 3.69 -9.10 11.03
CA ALA A 69 3.62 -10.27 11.90
C ALA A 69 4.98 -10.97 12.05
N GLN A 70 5.74 -11.11 10.98
CA GLN A 70 7.10 -11.67 11.02
C GLN A 70 8.05 -10.79 11.83
N TYR A 71 7.97 -9.48 11.69
CA TYR A 71 8.76 -8.53 12.46
C TYR A 71 8.56 -8.70 13.98
N ALA A 72 7.32 -8.92 14.40
CA ALA A 72 6.99 -9.09 15.82
C ALA A 72 7.66 -10.34 16.45
N LEU A 73 8.02 -11.32 15.64
CA LEU A 73 8.69 -12.56 16.06
C LEU A 73 10.20 -12.54 15.85
N ALA A 74 10.72 -11.51 15.21
CA ALA A 74 12.13 -11.40 14.84
C ALA A 74 13.01 -10.98 16.04
N SER A 75 14.27 -11.37 16.00
CA SER A 75 15.29 -10.88 16.94
C SER A 75 15.56 -9.38 16.77
N ALA A 76 16.13 -8.74 17.76
CA ALA A 76 16.47 -7.31 17.70
C ALA A 76 17.38 -6.96 16.51
N GLN A 77 18.30 -7.87 16.16
CA GLN A 77 19.18 -7.68 15.00
C GLN A 77 18.40 -7.75 13.68
N GLU A 78 17.49 -8.70 13.54
CA GLU A 78 16.63 -8.84 12.37
C GLU A 78 15.67 -7.65 12.26
N GLN A 79 15.13 -7.18 13.38
CA GLN A 79 14.28 -5.99 13.43
C GLN A 79 15.01 -4.75 12.93
N ALA A 80 16.24 -4.54 13.39
CA ALA A 80 17.08 -3.42 12.92
C ALA A 80 17.38 -3.52 11.41
N ALA A 81 17.64 -4.72 10.92
CA ALA A 81 17.86 -4.98 9.48
C ALA A 81 16.60 -4.69 8.65
N LEU A 82 15.41 -5.02 9.15
CA LEU A 82 14.15 -4.73 8.48
C LEU A 82 13.86 -3.22 8.42
N VAL A 83 14.08 -2.49 9.50
CA VAL A 83 13.97 -1.02 9.51
C VAL A 83 14.85 -0.40 8.43
N LYS A 84 16.08 -0.86 8.31
CA LYS A 84 17.00 -0.42 7.27
C LYS A 84 16.50 -0.78 5.88
N ALA A 85 16.15 -2.05 5.66
CA ALA A 85 15.69 -2.55 4.37
C ALA A 85 14.42 -1.87 3.85
N TRP A 86 13.54 -1.39 4.73
CA TRP A 86 12.34 -0.65 4.35
C TRP A 86 12.57 0.87 4.24
N SER A 87 13.66 1.37 4.80
CA SER A 87 13.99 2.80 4.77
C SER A 87 14.82 3.21 3.57
N GLU A 88 15.65 2.33 3.03
CA GLU A 88 16.64 2.66 1.99
C GLU A 88 16.11 2.73 0.55
N PRO A 89 15.15 1.91 0.09
CA PRO A 89 14.66 1.96 -1.29
C PRO A 89 14.13 3.35 -1.67
N ASP A 90 14.24 3.72 -2.95
CA ASP A 90 13.65 4.94 -3.49
C ASP A 90 12.13 4.95 -3.32
N LEU A 91 11.49 3.79 -3.55
CA LEU A 91 10.06 3.57 -3.33
C LEU A 91 9.85 2.37 -2.42
N LEU A 92 9.03 2.55 -1.37
CA LEU A 92 8.48 1.47 -0.56
C LEU A 92 6.98 1.33 -0.84
N VAL A 93 6.54 0.13 -1.15
CA VAL A 93 5.11 -0.22 -1.24
C VAL A 93 4.74 -1.11 -0.07
N LEU A 94 3.82 -0.64 0.77
CA LEU A 94 3.17 -1.41 1.84
C LEU A 94 1.76 -1.77 1.38
N ASP A 95 1.59 -3.00 0.91
CA ASP A 95 0.31 -3.46 0.36
C ASP A 95 -0.56 -4.13 1.41
N ASP A 96 -1.87 -3.90 1.32
CA ASP A 96 -2.89 -4.46 2.21
C ASP A 96 -2.65 -4.19 3.71
N LEU A 97 -2.24 -2.96 4.06
CA LEU A 97 -2.06 -2.56 5.44
C LEU A 97 -3.40 -2.60 6.20
N PHE A 98 -3.40 -3.18 7.41
CA PHE A 98 -4.55 -3.38 8.29
C PHE A 98 -5.63 -4.33 7.71
N LEU A 99 -5.21 -5.32 6.95
CA LEU A 99 -6.08 -6.40 6.50
C LEU A 99 -6.55 -7.24 7.70
N ALA A 100 -5.63 -7.60 8.59
CA ALA A 100 -5.93 -8.23 9.87
C ALA A 100 -6.55 -7.24 10.86
N ARG A 101 -7.32 -7.76 11.84
CA ARG A 101 -7.98 -6.92 12.86
C ARG A 101 -7.03 -6.37 13.92
N ARG A 102 -5.84 -6.96 14.09
CA ARG A 102 -4.86 -6.57 15.11
C ARG A 102 -3.46 -6.64 14.53
N ILE A 103 -2.72 -5.55 14.72
CA ILE A 103 -1.29 -5.53 14.48
C ILE A 103 -0.58 -5.79 15.81
N PRO A 104 0.45 -6.65 15.85
CA PRO A 104 1.30 -6.82 17.02
C PRO A 104 1.90 -5.47 17.44
N GLU A 105 2.03 -5.25 18.74
CA GLU A 105 2.55 -3.98 19.28
C GLU A 105 3.92 -3.57 18.71
N PRO A 106 4.90 -4.49 18.57
CA PRO A 106 6.18 -4.16 17.92
C PRO A 106 6.06 -3.71 16.47
N ALA A 107 4.99 -4.15 15.77
CA ALA A 107 4.76 -3.78 14.37
C ALA A 107 4.39 -2.30 14.20
N ALA A 108 3.69 -1.71 15.17
CA ALA A 108 3.40 -0.28 15.18
C ALA A 108 4.69 0.54 15.32
N GLU A 109 5.64 0.08 16.12
CA GLU A 109 6.96 0.69 16.26
C GLU A 109 7.77 0.64 14.96
N LEU A 110 7.71 -0.48 14.22
CA LEU A 110 8.32 -0.58 12.89
C LEU A 110 7.75 0.44 11.93
N LEU A 111 6.42 0.53 11.84
CA LEU A 111 5.76 1.51 10.97
C LEU A 111 6.18 2.93 11.33
N GLN A 112 6.19 3.28 12.60
CA GLN A 112 6.61 4.60 13.07
C GLN A 112 8.07 4.89 12.70
N ALA A 113 8.99 3.95 12.94
CA ALA A 113 10.40 4.11 12.65
C ALA A 113 10.67 4.29 11.16
N VAL A 114 10.04 3.47 10.31
CA VAL A 114 10.20 3.52 8.86
C VAL A 114 9.60 4.80 8.28
N VAL A 115 8.37 5.15 8.67
CA VAL A 115 7.72 6.38 8.20
C VAL A 115 8.52 7.61 8.60
N HIS A 116 8.99 7.68 9.84
CA HIS A 116 9.82 8.78 10.31
C HIS A 116 11.12 8.91 9.52
N ARG A 117 11.84 7.80 9.31
CA ARG A 117 13.10 7.79 8.58
C ARG A 117 12.92 8.17 7.13
N ARG A 118 11.92 7.61 6.45
CA ARG A 118 11.61 7.94 5.05
C ARG A 118 11.14 9.39 4.88
N TYR A 119 10.38 9.91 5.83
CA TYR A 119 10.00 11.31 5.87
C TYR A 119 11.22 12.24 5.89
N LYS A 120 12.21 11.96 6.77
CA LYS A 120 13.47 12.72 6.83
C LYS A 120 14.29 12.62 5.54
N LEU A 121 14.34 11.45 4.93
CA LEU A 121 15.08 11.17 3.70
C LEU A 121 14.33 11.63 2.43
N ARG A 122 13.10 12.12 2.57
CA ARG A 122 12.19 12.47 1.46
C ARG A 122 12.01 11.31 0.47
N ARG A 123 11.81 10.11 0.97
CA ARG A 123 11.58 8.90 0.17
C ARG A 123 10.11 8.52 0.17
N ALA A 124 9.57 8.29 -1.01
CA ALA A 124 8.15 8.04 -1.23
C ALA A 124 7.69 6.68 -0.69
N ILE A 125 6.49 6.66 -0.12
CA ILE A 125 5.79 5.43 0.30
C ILE A 125 4.46 5.36 -0.45
N ILE A 126 4.12 4.18 -0.98
CA ILE A 126 2.75 3.84 -1.38
C ILE A 126 2.20 2.90 -0.31
N ILE A 127 1.02 3.21 0.21
CA ILE A 127 0.27 2.32 1.09
C ILE A 127 -1.07 2.01 0.46
N THR A 128 -1.43 0.74 0.39
CA THR A 128 -2.79 0.33 0.06
C THR A 128 -3.49 -0.20 1.31
N SER A 129 -4.77 0.10 1.47
CA SER A 129 -5.56 -0.39 2.59
C SER A 129 -7.05 -0.47 2.24
N ASN A 130 -7.74 -1.46 2.83
CA ASN A 130 -9.19 -1.53 2.83
C ASN A 130 -9.83 -0.69 3.94
N ARG A 131 -9.00 -0.11 4.81
CA ARG A 131 -9.44 0.68 5.97
C ARG A 131 -9.30 2.16 5.70
N VAL A 132 -10.33 2.91 6.05
CA VAL A 132 -10.25 4.37 6.00
C VAL A 132 -9.23 4.90 6.99
N VAL A 133 -8.53 5.95 6.62
CA VAL A 133 -7.42 6.51 7.41
C VAL A 133 -7.85 6.90 8.83
N THR A 134 -9.08 7.37 9.01
CA THR A 134 -9.65 7.73 10.32
C THR A 134 -9.76 6.56 11.29
N ASP A 135 -9.77 5.33 10.79
CA ASP A 135 -9.84 4.11 11.62
C ASP A 135 -8.47 3.55 12.00
N TRP A 136 -7.37 4.07 11.46
CA TRP A 136 -6.04 3.49 11.66
C TRP A 136 -5.61 3.44 13.14
N GLY A 137 -6.05 4.40 13.96
CA GLY A 137 -5.80 4.39 15.40
C GLY A 137 -6.34 3.15 16.12
N LYS A 138 -7.46 2.60 15.64
CA LYS A 138 -8.07 1.38 16.20
C LYS A 138 -7.19 0.14 15.96
N TYR A 139 -6.46 0.10 14.84
CA TYR A 139 -5.60 -1.02 14.45
C TYR A 139 -4.23 -0.96 15.11
N LEU A 140 -3.73 0.24 15.37
CA LEU A 140 -2.45 0.49 16.05
C LEU A 140 -2.57 0.45 17.57
N LYS A 141 -3.80 0.45 18.13
CA LYS A 141 -4.10 0.50 19.57
C LYS A 141 -3.47 1.67 20.33
N ASP A 142 -2.91 2.61 19.62
CA ASP A 142 -2.28 3.81 20.16
C ASP A 142 -2.63 4.99 19.26
N VAL A 143 -3.52 5.85 19.76
CA VAL A 143 -4.00 7.03 19.02
C VAL A 143 -2.86 8.04 18.79
N THR A 144 -1.97 8.18 19.77
CA THR A 144 -0.83 9.11 19.66
C THR A 144 0.15 8.66 18.59
N MET A 145 0.47 7.37 18.56
CA MET A 145 1.33 6.79 17.53
C MET A 145 0.69 6.88 16.15
N ALA A 146 -0.60 6.56 16.03
CA ALA A 146 -1.34 6.69 14.77
C ALA A 146 -1.33 8.13 14.26
N THR A 147 -1.59 9.10 15.12
CA THR A 147 -1.54 10.52 14.77
C THR A 147 -0.15 10.93 14.29
N THR A 148 0.89 10.46 14.96
CA THR A 148 2.28 10.77 14.58
C THR A 148 2.66 10.16 13.22
N ILE A 149 2.23 8.95 12.94
CA ILE A 149 2.45 8.28 11.63
C ILE A 149 1.70 9.04 10.54
N LEU A 150 0.42 9.33 10.76
CA LEU A 150 -0.44 10.01 9.79
C LEU A 150 0.01 11.43 9.49
N ASP A 151 0.43 12.19 10.49
CA ASP A 151 0.96 13.54 10.31
C ASP A 151 2.11 13.56 9.28
N ARG A 152 3.05 12.63 9.40
CA ARG A 152 4.17 12.54 8.46
C ARG A 152 3.77 12.00 7.09
N LEU A 153 2.93 10.98 7.04
CA LEU A 153 2.45 10.40 5.77
C LEU A 153 1.66 11.41 4.96
N MET A 154 0.75 12.15 5.62
CA MET A 154 -0.18 13.07 4.98
C MET A 154 0.42 14.42 4.61
N HIS A 155 1.55 14.80 5.22
CA HIS A 155 2.21 16.08 4.96
C HIS A 155 2.53 16.32 3.47
N ARG A 156 2.88 15.25 2.75
CA ARG A 156 3.06 15.23 1.29
C ARG A 156 2.45 13.96 0.76
N CYS A 157 1.17 13.98 0.44
CA CYS A 157 0.46 12.78 0.10
C CYS A 157 -0.61 13.03 -0.96
N SER A 158 -0.66 12.13 -1.93
CA SER A 158 -1.81 11.97 -2.83
C SER A 158 -2.70 10.87 -2.28
N MET A 159 -3.97 11.17 -2.04
CA MET A 159 -4.95 10.18 -1.60
C MET A 159 -5.80 9.75 -2.79
N LEU A 160 -5.84 8.44 -3.05
CA LEU A 160 -6.64 7.83 -4.09
C LEU A 160 -7.70 6.94 -3.45
N GLU A 161 -8.97 7.25 -3.69
CA GLU A 161 -10.09 6.43 -3.25
C GLU A 161 -10.55 5.52 -4.39
N PHE A 162 -10.49 4.21 -4.16
CA PHE A 162 -10.89 3.19 -5.11
C PHE A 162 -12.30 2.70 -4.76
N GLU A 163 -13.28 3.25 -5.44
CA GLU A 163 -14.68 2.85 -5.32
C GLU A 163 -15.09 1.96 -6.48
N GLY A 164 -16.06 1.07 -6.24
CA GLY A 164 -16.66 0.28 -7.29
C GLY A 164 -16.78 -1.20 -6.98
N LYS A 165 -16.99 -1.98 -8.03
CA LYS A 165 -17.20 -3.43 -7.96
C LYS A 165 -15.87 -4.18 -7.91
N SER A 166 -15.88 -5.37 -7.32
CA SER A 166 -14.70 -6.24 -7.25
C SER A 166 -14.40 -6.88 -8.60
N TYR A 167 -13.20 -6.65 -9.13
CA TYR A 167 -12.68 -7.36 -10.31
C TYR A 167 -12.57 -8.86 -10.07
N ARG A 168 -12.16 -9.28 -8.87
CA ARG A 168 -12.08 -10.71 -8.50
C ARG A 168 -13.43 -11.40 -8.56
N LEU A 169 -14.50 -10.75 -8.11
CA LEU A 169 -15.85 -11.29 -8.21
C LEU A 169 -16.34 -11.34 -9.66
N LYS A 170 -15.99 -10.34 -10.47
CA LYS A 170 -16.27 -10.36 -11.92
C LYS A 170 -15.63 -11.56 -12.60
N GLU A 171 -14.35 -11.80 -12.35
CA GLU A 171 -13.61 -12.93 -12.93
C GLU A 171 -14.14 -14.28 -12.44
N ALA A 172 -14.48 -14.39 -11.14
CA ALA A 172 -15.08 -15.61 -10.59
C ALA A 172 -16.43 -15.92 -11.24
N ALA A 173 -17.31 -14.93 -11.40
CA ALA A 173 -18.59 -15.09 -12.06
C ALA A 173 -18.45 -15.51 -13.54
N ALA A 174 -17.49 -14.93 -14.26
CA ALA A 174 -17.20 -15.31 -15.64
C ALA A 174 -16.71 -16.76 -15.76
N ARG A 175 -15.88 -17.24 -14.84
CA ARG A 175 -15.42 -18.64 -14.81
C ARG A 175 -16.55 -19.63 -14.54
N LEU A 176 -17.46 -19.30 -13.60
CA LEU A 176 -18.62 -20.12 -13.31
C LEU A 176 -19.60 -20.20 -14.49
N ALA A 177 -19.81 -19.09 -15.21
CA ALA A 177 -20.66 -19.09 -16.41
C ALA A 177 -20.10 -20.01 -17.51
N ILE A 178 -18.80 -19.97 -17.77
CA ILE A 178 -18.13 -20.84 -18.75
C ILE A 178 -18.27 -22.33 -18.36
N GLN A 179 -18.19 -22.66 -17.07
CA GLN A 179 -18.38 -24.05 -16.61
C GLN A 179 -19.82 -24.53 -16.75
N ALA A 180 -20.80 -23.66 -16.61
CA ALA A 180 -22.21 -24.00 -16.78
C ALA A 180 -22.61 -24.21 -18.25
N ASP A 181 -22.01 -23.46 -19.18
CA ASP A 181 -22.27 -23.55 -20.61
C ASP A 181 -21.52 -24.73 -21.28
N GLY A 182 -20.56 -25.34 -20.60
CA GLY A 182 -19.75 -26.51 -21.08
C GLY A 182 -20.23 -27.86 -20.56
N SER A 183 -21.33 -27.92 -19.81
CA SER A 183 -21.98 -29.14 -19.30
C SER A 183 -23.26 -29.38 -20.01
#